data_79247ef16a48655b478afdfacf5ac287
#
_entry.id   79247ef16a48655b478afdfacf5ac287
#
_cell.length_a   1.000
_cell.length_b   1.000
_cell.length_c   1.000
_cell.angle_alpha   90.00
_cell.angle_beta   90.00
_cell.angle_gamma   90.00
#
_symmetry.space_group_name_H-M   'P 1'
#
loop_
_entity.id
_entity.type
_entity.pdbx_description
1 polymer ?
#
loop_
_entity_poly.entity_id
_entity_poly.type
_entity_poly.pdbx_seq_one_letter_code
_entity_poly.pdbx_strand_id
1 'polypeptide(L)'
;MENKWPDAYYIPYFQSGTNTSIDINIMKNYIGTLLKIPKVVGIDIATRPDFLSDEWLEYFHELNERTFLMIELGLQSANNNTLKFINRGHDVLCFSKAVEALKYNNIFTIAHIINGLPTDSPQDMINTAKYVNSLNVDGIKIHMLFINKNTPLEKMYLKNNFHILSKEEYINIVCEQLEYLNENIIIMRITGDPVKEELIAPDWLLKKFVVLNDIDKEMVKRNIYQGDKVN
;
A
#
# COMPACT_ATOMS: atom_id res chain seq x y z
N MET A 1 -11.37 22.19 3.57
CA MET A 1 -11.59 21.04 4.51
C MET A 1 -12.27 21.50 5.80
N GLU A 2 -11.91 22.63 6.37
CA GLU A 2 -12.51 23.16 7.62
C GLU A 2 -14.04 23.26 7.61
N ASN A 3 -14.64 23.68 6.49
CA ASN A 3 -16.11 23.75 6.37
C ASN A 3 -16.82 22.38 6.45
N LYS A 4 -16.10 21.29 6.13
CA LYS A 4 -16.65 19.94 6.15
C LYS A 4 -16.34 19.22 7.46
N TRP A 5 -15.19 19.52 8.06
CA TRP A 5 -14.65 18.86 9.25
C TRP A 5 -13.98 19.88 10.18
N PRO A 6 -14.76 20.74 10.90
CA PRO A 6 -14.20 21.87 11.66
C PRO A 6 -13.30 21.44 12.82
N ASP A 7 -13.50 20.23 13.35
CA ASP A 7 -12.75 19.71 14.50
C ASP A 7 -11.70 18.65 14.12
N ALA A 8 -11.48 18.42 12.82
CA ALA A 8 -10.53 17.42 12.37
C ALA A 8 -9.08 17.85 12.61
N TYR A 9 -8.25 16.88 12.95
CA TYR A 9 -6.80 16.96 12.86
C TYR A 9 -6.33 16.45 11.49
N TYR A 10 -5.14 16.85 11.06
CA TYR A 10 -4.66 16.59 9.71
C TYR A 10 -3.32 15.85 9.74
N ILE A 11 -3.19 14.90 8.83
CA ILE A 11 -1.93 14.24 8.50
C ILE A 11 -1.70 14.50 7.00
N PRO A 12 -0.84 15.46 6.63
CA PRO A 12 -0.44 15.69 5.24
C PRO A 12 0.18 14.44 4.66
N TYR A 13 -0.29 14.03 3.47
CA TYR A 13 0.12 12.82 2.80
C TYR A 13 0.84 13.10 1.48
N PHE A 14 2.11 12.72 1.43
CA PHE A 14 2.93 12.74 0.22
C PHE A 14 2.74 11.44 -0.53
N GLN A 15 1.71 11.39 -1.38
CA GLN A 15 1.24 10.16 -2.02
C GLN A 15 1.96 9.84 -3.32
N SER A 16 2.19 10.84 -4.19
CA SER A 16 2.60 10.62 -5.57
C SER A 16 4.09 10.36 -5.71
N GLY A 17 4.46 9.30 -6.41
CA GLY A 17 5.83 9.01 -6.80
C GLY A 17 6.71 8.45 -5.68
N THR A 18 8.02 8.65 -5.82
CA THR A 18 9.03 8.26 -4.84
C THR A 18 9.48 9.50 -4.10
N ASN A 19 8.85 9.81 -2.96
CA ASN A 19 9.05 11.09 -2.29
C ASN A 19 10.46 11.25 -1.68
N THR A 20 11.18 10.16 -1.45
CA THR A 20 12.59 10.21 -1.02
C THR A 20 13.60 10.28 -2.17
N SER A 21 13.13 10.45 -3.42
CA SER A 21 14.01 10.68 -4.57
C SER A 21 14.36 12.15 -4.81
N ILE A 22 13.73 13.07 -4.09
CA ILE A 22 14.04 14.50 -4.15
C ILE A 22 15.17 14.85 -3.18
N ASP A 23 15.73 16.05 -3.33
CA ASP A 23 16.68 16.59 -2.36
C ASP A 23 16.02 16.67 -0.96
N ILE A 24 16.70 16.13 0.03
CA ILE A 24 16.18 16.03 1.40
C ILE A 24 15.90 17.40 2.02
N ASN A 25 16.68 18.43 1.67
CA ASN A 25 16.48 19.79 2.19
C ASN A 25 15.18 20.40 1.66
N ILE A 26 14.80 20.05 0.43
CA ILE A 26 13.49 20.46 -0.13
C ILE A 26 12.37 19.82 0.70
N MET A 27 12.44 18.51 0.98
CA MET A 27 11.46 17.83 1.79
C MET A 27 11.43 18.37 3.23
N LYS A 28 12.59 18.61 3.86
CA LYS A 28 12.70 19.23 5.18
C LYS A 28 11.98 20.59 5.25
N ASN A 29 12.12 21.40 4.21
CA ASN A 29 11.44 22.70 4.11
C ASN A 29 9.91 22.57 3.97
N TYR A 30 9.43 21.63 3.13
CA TYR A 30 7.99 21.36 3.00
C TYR A 30 7.39 20.89 4.32
N ILE A 31 7.98 19.88 4.94
CA ILE A 31 7.51 19.33 6.22
C ILE A 31 7.57 20.39 7.32
N GLY A 32 8.67 21.15 7.41
CA GLY A 32 8.81 22.25 8.38
C GLY A 32 7.74 23.34 8.23
N THR A 33 7.25 23.55 7.01
CA THR A 33 6.13 24.48 6.75
C THR A 33 4.79 23.87 7.17
N LEU A 34 4.56 22.58 6.84
CA LEU A 34 3.33 21.86 7.18
C LEU A 34 3.14 21.74 8.70
N LEU A 35 4.19 21.45 9.45
CA LEU A 35 4.15 21.30 10.91
C LEU A 35 3.84 22.62 11.66
N LYS A 36 3.91 23.77 10.99
CA LYS A 36 3.47 25.06 11.56
C LYS A 36 1.95 25.29 11.40
N ILE A 37 1.28 24.49 10.59
CA ILE A 37 -0.16 24.62 10.36
C ILE A 37 -0.90 24.04 11.58
N PRO A 38 -1.84 24.79 12.18
CA PRO A 38 -2.63 24.31 13.30
C PRO A 38 -3.36 22.99 12.98
N LYS A 39 -3.46 22.09 13.96
CA LYS A 39 -4.11 20.77 13.83
C LYS A 39 -3.40 19.79 12.92
N VAL A 40 -2.22 20.07 12.40
CA VAL A 40 -1.35 19.05 11.79
C VAL A 40 -0.69 18.27 12.93
N VAL A 41 -0.96 16.94 12.97
CA VAL A 41 -0.53 16.05 14.07
C VAL A 41 0.41 14.94 13.63
N GLY A 42 0.67 14.84 12.35
CA GLY A 42 1.57 13.83 11.78
C GLY A 42 1.88 14.12 10.32
N ILE A 43 2.75 13.29 9.76
CA ILE A 43 3.14 13.32 8.34
C ILE A 43 3.07 11.88 7.81
N ASP A 44 2.58 11.72 6.60
CA ASP A 44 2.54 10.43 5.89
C ASP A 44 3.31 10.55 4.57
N ILE A 45 4.29 9.64 4.34
CA ILE A 45 5.19 9.70 3.18
C ILE A 45 5.22 8.34 2.49
N ALA A 46 4.71 8.30 1.26
CA ALA A 46 4.84 7.13 0.40
C ALA A 46 6.16 7.16 -0.37
N THR A 47 6.89 6.05 -0.38
CA THR A 47 8.14 5.94 -1.10
C THR A 47 8.45 4.51 -1.53
N ARG A 48 9.61 4.34 -2.18
CA ARG A 48 10.17 3.05 -2.56
C ARG A 48 11.24 2.61 -1.55
N PRO A 49 11.37 1.31 -1.27
CA PRO A 49 12.35 0.80 -0.30
C PRO A 49 13.81 1.05 -0.73
N ASP A 50 14.10 1.09 -2.03
CA ASP A 50 15.43 1.33 -2.58
C ASP A 50 15.85 2.82 -2.61
N PHE A 51 15.00 3.72 -2.10
CA PHE A 51 15.25 5.17 -1.96
C PHE A 51 15.32 5.61 -0.48
N LEU A 52 15.58 4.68 0.43
CA LEU A 52 15.83 4.96 1.84
C LEU A 52 17.34 4.89 2.11
N SER A 53 18.03 6.03 1.97
CA SER A 53 19.44 6.18 2.38
C SER A 53 19.54 6.36 3.89
N ASP A 54 20.76 6.21 4.43
CA ASP A 54 21.03 6.46 5.85
C ASP A 54 20.65 7.89 6.24
N GLU A 55 20.89 8.87 5.36
CA GLU A 55 20.51 10.28 5.58
C GLU A 55 18.98 10.44 5.72
N TRP A 56 18.18 9.70 4.92
CA TRP A 56 16.74 9.70 5.05
C TRP A 56 16.28 9.02 6.34
N LEU A 57 16.92 7.93 6.74
CA LEU A 57 16.61 7.23 7.99
C LEU A 57 16.91 8.09 9.22
N GLU A 58 18.06 8.80 9.23
CA GLU A 58 18.40 9.77 10.28
C GLU A 58 17.34 10.88 10.37
N TYR A 59 16.99 11.48 9.24
CA TYR A 59 15.95 12.51 9.20
C TYR A 59 14.58 12.00 9.67
N PHE A 60 14.19 10.81 9.27
CA PHE A 60 12.93 10.22 9.70
C PHE A 60 12.92 9.90 11.20
N HIS A 61 14.04 9.46 11.75
CA HIS A 61 14.20 9.30 13.20
C HIS A 61 13.97 10.64 13.92
N GLU A 62 14.67 11.71 13.55
CA GLU A 62 14.50 13.05 14.12
C GLU A 62 13.07 13.59 13.95
N LEU A 63 12.43 13.32 12.81
CA LEU A 63 11.08 13.76 12.53
C LEU A 63 10.07 13.01 13.41
N ASN A 64 10.25 11.70 13.61
CA ASN A 64 9.39 10.86 14.42
C ASN A 64 9.42 11.23 15.91
N GLU A 65 10.51 11.82 16.41
CA GLU A 65 10.57 12.38 17.76
C GLU A 65 9.74 13.67 17.93
N ARG A 66 9.40 14.34 16.83
CA ARG A 66 8.73 15.65 16.82
C ARG A 66 7.25 15.57 16.45
N THR A 67 6.85 14.56 15.70
CA THR A 67 5.49 14.38 15.22
C THR A 67 5.24 12.92 14.89
N PHE A 68 3.98 12.49 14.81
CA PHE A 68 3.65 11.16 14.33
C PHE A 68 4.05 11.00 12.86
N LEU A 69 4.93 10.04 12.57
CA LEU A 69 5.41 9.79 11.21
C LEU A 69 4.95 8.42 10.73
N MET A 70 4.34 8.39 9.55
CA MET A 70 4.03 7.18 8.81
C MET A 70 4.87 7.11 7.54
N ILE A 71 5.45 5.96 7.26
CA ILE A 71 6.16 5.69 6.01
C ILE A 71 5.48 4.53 5.28
N GLU A 72 5.02 4.81 4.07
CA GLU A 72 4.37 3.84 3.20
C GLU A 72 5.36 3.29 2.18
N LEU A 73 5.61 1.98 2.24
CA LEU A 73 6.55 1.29 1.36
C LEU A 73 5.83 0.41 0.34
N GLY A 74 6.10 0.63 -0.94
CA GLY A 74 5.54 -0.18 -2.01
C GLY A 74 6.31 -1.48 -2.22
N LEU A 75 5.84 -2.59 -1.67
CA LEU A 75 6.30 -3.95 -2.02
C LEU A 75 5.74 -4.40 -3.37
N GLN A 76 4.44 -4.32 -3.51
CA GLN A 76 3.57 -4.76 -4.60
C GLN A 76 3.34 -6.28 -4.63
N SER A 77 4.39 -7.11 -4.67
CA SER A 77 4.36 -8.56 -4.61
C SER A 77 5.59 -9.10 -3.87
N ALA A 78 5.47 -10.22 -3.19
CA ALA A 78 6.62 -10.95 -2.61
C ALA A 78 7.26 -11.93 -3.61
N ASN A 79 6.87 -11.88 -4.88
CA ASN A 79 7.45 -12.67 -5.96
C ASN A 79 8.45 -11.84 -6.76
N ASN A 80 9.75 -12.15 -6.63
CA ASN A 80 10.82 -11.42 -7.34
C ASN A 80 10.69 -11.48 -8.88
N ASN A 81 10.12 -12.53 -9.45
CA ASN A 81 9.87 -12.60 -10.88
C ASN A 81 8.81 -11.58 -11.30
N THR A 82 7.76 -11.41 -10.50
CA THR A 82 6.74 -10.39 -10.71
C THR A 82 7.32 -8.99 -10.57
N LEU A 83 8.11 -8.73 -9.53
CA LEU A 83 8.79 -7.44 -9.35
C LEU A 83 9.68 -7.07 -10.55
N LYS A 84 10.42 -8.05 -11.06
CA LYS A 84 11.23 -7.88 -12.26
C LYS A 84 10.38 -7.61 -13.51
N PHE A 85 9.28 -8.34 -13.67
CA PHE A 85 8.36 -8.19 -14.81
C PHE A 85 7.74 -6.80 -14.86
N ILE A 86 7.34 -6.25 -13.71
CA ILE A 86 6.74 -4.90 -13.63
C ILE A 86 7.80 -3.77 -13.54
N ASN A 87 9.08 -4.08 -13.71
CA ASN A 87 10.19 -3.12 -13.58
C ASN A 87 10.17 -2.36 -12.26
N ARG A 88 9.94 -3.07 -11.14
CA ARG A 88 9.80 -2.44 -9.83
C ARG A 88 11.08 -1.72 -9.37
N GLY A 89 12.26 -2.19 -9.80
CA GLY A 89 13.55 -1.59 -9.52
C GLY A 89 14.19 -2.01 -8.19
N HIS A 90 13.48 -2.80 -7.38
CA HIS A 90 13.97 -3.43 -6.15
C HIS A 90 13.41 -4.85 -6.03
N ASP A 91 14.02 -5.65 -5.17
CA ASP A 91 13.58 -7.00 -4.82
C ASP A 91 12.91 -7.07 -3.43
N VAL A 92 12.47 -8.26 -3.08
CA VAL A 92 11.83 -8.55 -1.79
C VAL A 92 12.78 -8.32 -0.61
N LEU A 93 14.08 -8.63 -0.77
CA LEU A 93 15.09 -8.43 0.26
C LEU A 93 15.34 -6.93 0.55
N CYS A 94 15.33 -6.10 -0.49
CA CYS A 94 15.43 -4.65 -0.33
C CYS A 94 14.24 -4.12 0.50
N PHE A 95 13.04 -4.62 0.24
CA PHE A 95 11.85 -4.25 1.01
C PHE A 95 11.96 -4.65 2.50
N SER A 96 12.37 -5.90 2.81
CA SER A 96 12.50 -6.30 4.22
C SER A 96 13.55 -5.48 4.97
N LYS A 97 14.70 -5.20 4.36
CA LYS A 97 15.71 -4.33 4.98
C LYS A 97 15.19 -2.92 5.27
N ALA A 98 14.41 -2.36 4.34
CA ALA A 98 13.79 -1.05 4.54
C ALA A 98 12.77 -1.08 5.71
N VAL A 99 11.94 -2.13 5.81
CA VAL A 99 11.02 -2.31 6.95
C VAL A 99 11.81 -2.44 8.25
N GLU A 100 12.84 -3.28 8.30
CA GLU A 100 13.69 -3.46 9.49
C GLU A 100 14.30 -2.12 9.95
N ALA A 101 14.84 -1.31 9.03
CA ALA A 101 15.43 -0.02 9.34
C ALA A 101 14.40 0.98 9.90
N LEU A 102 13.19 1.03 9.34
CA LEU A 102 12.11 1.88 9.84
C LEU A 102 11.61 1.41 11.22
N LYS A 103 11.43 0.11 11.40
CA LYS A 103 11.01 -0.47 12.69
C LYS A 103 12.07 -0.27 13.78
N TYR A 104 13.36 -0.37 13.46
CA TYR A 104 14.45 -0.07 14.39
C TYR A 104 14.35 1.37 14.94
N ASN A 105 13.87 2.30 14.13
CA ASN A 105 13.63 3.70 14.50
C ASN A 105 12.21 3.95 15.04
N ASN A 106 11.43 2.90 15.35
CA ASN A 106 10.05 2.98 15.84
C ASN A 106 9.12 3.81 14.94
N ILE A 107 9.35 3.79 13.63
CA ILE A 107 8.55 4.53 12.65
C ILE A 107 7.38 3.65 12.20
N PHE A 108 6.17 4.22 12.23
CA PHE A 108 4.95 3.55 11.78
C PHE A 108 5.06 3.20 10.29
N THR A 109 5.12 1.90 9.98
CA THR A 109 5.46 1.40 8.66
C THR A 109 4.26 0.71 8.01
N ILE A 110 3.91 1.14 6.79
CA ILE A 110 2.78 0.62 6.03
C ILE A 110 3.29 -0.05 4.76
N ALA A 111 2.87 -1.29 4.53
CA ALA A 111 3.15 -2.02 3.30
C ALA A 111 2.06 -1.79 2.24
N HIS A 112 2.44 -1.57 0.99
CA HIS A 112 1.52 -1.60 -0.15
C HIS A 112 1.71 -2.87 -0.95
N ILE A 113 0.62 -3.59 -1.23
CA ILE A 113 0.58 -4.75 -2.11
C ILE A 113 -0.47 -4.58 -3.21
N ILE A 114 -0.29 -5.27 -4.33
CA ILE A 114 -1.22 -5.22 -5.47
C ILE A 114 -1.62 -6.65 -5.85
N ASN A 115 -2.89 -6.96 -5.75
CA ASN A 115 -3.45 -8.22 -6.23
C ASN A 115 -3.74 -8.15 -7.73
N GLY A 116 -3.47 -9.26 -8.44
CA GLY A 116 -3.76 -9.40 -9.87
C GLY A 116 -2.63 -8.94 -10.79
N LEU A 117 -1.40 -8.80 -10.30
CA LEU A 117 -0.24 -8.54 -11.17
C LEU A 117 -0.06 -9.68 -12.18
N PRO A 118 0.34 -9.41 -13.44
CA PRO A 118 0.23 -10.36 -14.56
C PRO A 118 0.92 -11.71 -14.39
N THR A 119 1.91 -11.79 -13.52
CA THR A 119 2.69 -13.02 -13.30
C THR A 119 2.45 -13.65 -11.92
N ASP A 120 1.60 -13.03 -11.10
CA ASP A 120 1.24 -13.58 -9.80
C ASP A 120 0.07 -14.57 -9.94
N SER A 121 0.24 -15.76 -9.40
CA SER A 121 -0.86 -16.70 -9.14
C SER A 121 -1.66 -16.27 -7.89
N PRO A 122 -2.87 -16.79 -7.67
CA PRO A 122 -3.58 -16.59 -6.42
C PRO A 122 -2.74 -16.92 -5.18
N GLN A 123 -1.94 -17.99 -5.26
CA GLN A 123 -1.07 -18.38 -4.17
C GLN A 123 0.07 -17.38 -3.92
N ASP A 124 0.62 -16.74 -4.97
CA ASP A 124 1.63 -15.68 -4.81
C ASP A 124 1.05 -14.46 -4.08
N MET A 125 -0.20 -14.09 -4.38
CA MET A 125 -0.90 -13.01 -3.68
C MET A 125 -1.10 -13.33 -2.19
N ILE A 126 -1.50 -14.57 -1.85
CA ILE A 126 -1.62 -15.02 -0.46
C ILE A 126 -0.25 -15.05 0.22
N ASN A 127 0.78 -15.57 -0.45
CA ASN A 127 2.14 -15.59 0.08
C ASN A 127 2.69 -14.17 0.31
N THR A 128 2.27 -13.19 -0.50
CA THR A 128 2.62 -11.79 -0.30
C THR A 128 2.05 -11.26 1.02
N ALA A 129 0.78 -11.57 1.36
CA ALA A 129 0.20 -11.19 2.64
C ALA A 129 0.91 -11.87 3.83
N LYS A 130 1.20 -13.17 3.72
CA LYS A 130 1.98 -13.91 4.74
C LYS A 130 3.36 -13.31 4.95
N TYR A 131 4.03 -12.93 3.86
CA TYR A 131 5.33 -12.29 3.93
C TYR A 131 5.27 -10.93 4.63
N VAL A 132 4.30 -10.08 4.29
CA VAL A 132 4.09 -8.80 4.96
C VAL A 132 3.81 -9.01 6.46
N ASN A 133 2.98 -10.01 6.80
CA ASN A 133 2.70 -10.37 8.18
C ASN A 133 3.98 -10.74 8.97
N SER A 134 4.88 -11.50 8.34
CA SER A 134 6.14 -11.92 8.98
C SER A 134 7.10 -10.77 9.30
N LEU A 135 6.93 -9.62 8.67
CA LEU A 135 7.74 -8.42 8.90
C LEU A 135 7.18 -7.51 10.01
N ASN A 136 6.04 -7.85 10.61
CA ASN A 136 5.40 -7.08 11.68
C ASN A 136 5.24 -5.59 11.34
N VAL A 137 4.78 -5.28 10.12
CA VAL A 137 4.42 -3.91 9.74
C VAL A 137 3.22 -3.42 10.56
N ASP A 138 3.07 -2.11 10.70
CA ASP A 138 1.99 -1.53 11.49
C ASP A 138 0.68 -1.40 10.69
N GLY A 139 0.79 -1.29 9.38
CA GLY A 139 -0.36 -1.19 8.50
C GLY A 139 -0.15 -1.80 7.12
N ILE A 140 -1.24 -2.06 6.42
CA ILE A 140 -1.22 -2.57 5.05
C ILE A 140 -2.27 -1.86 4.19
N LYS A 141 -1.91 -1.59 2.94
CA LYS A 141 -2.83 -1.19 1.87
C LYS A 141 -2.84 -2.27 0.79
N ILE A 142 -3.98 -2.92 0.64
CA ILE A 142 -4.20 -3.94 -0.38
C ILE A 142 -4.89 -3.28 -1.57
N HIS A 143 -4.21 -3.23 -2.70
CA HIS A 143 -4.75 -2.72 -3.95
C HIS A 143 -5.06 -3.86 -4.91
N MET A 144 -5.94 -3.60 -5.88
CA MET A 144 -6.07 -4.43 -7.06
C MET A 144 -5.37 -3.78 -8.24
N LEU A 145 -4.88 -4.60 -9.14
CA LEU A 145 -4.42 -4.13 -10.44
C LEU A 145 -5.58 -3.52 -11.21
N PHE A 146 -5.38 -2.33 -11.75
CA PHE A 146 -6.28 -1.74 -12.72
C PHE A 146 -5.49 -1.17 -13.91
N ILE A 147 -6.15 -1.07 -15.03
CA ILE A 147 -5.56 -0.71 -16.30
C ILE A 147 -6.08 0.66 -16.72
N ASN A 148 -5.16 1.60 -16.83
CA ASN A 148 -5.44 2.93 -17.35
C ASN A 148 -5.06 3.04 -18.82
N LYS A 149 -5.76 3.93 -19.54
CA LYS A 149 -5.47 4.29 -20.92
C LYS A 149 -4.03 4.78 -21.08
N ASN A 150 -3.50 4.58 -22.28
CA ASN A 150 -2.16 5.06 -22.69
C ASN A 150 -1.00 4.47 -21.89
N THR A 151 -1.17 3.30 -21.28
CA THR A 151 -0.12 2.59 -20.53
C THR A 151 0.42 1.37 -21.32
N PRO A 152 1.66 0.92 -21.01
CA PRO A 152 2.14 -0.36 -21.54
C PRO A 152 1.24 -1.54 -21.16
N LEU A 153 0.64 -1.48 -19.96
CA LEU A 153 -0.25 -2.51 -19.45
C LEU A 153 -1.55 -2.62 -20.27
N GLU A 154 -2.10 -1.49 -20.75
CA GLU A 154 -3.22 -1.49 -21.69
C GLU A 154 -2.90 -2.31 -22.95
N LYS A 155 -1.70 -2.07 -23.53
CA LYS A 155 -1.29 -2.80 -24.74
C LYS A 155 -1.17 -4.30 -24.52
N MET A 156 -0.76 -4.72 -23.33
CA MET A 156 -0.69 -6.12 -22.94
C MET A 156 -2.09 -6.71 -22.75
N TYR A 157 -2.96 -5.98 -22.08
CA TYR A 157 -4.35 -6.38 -21.83
C TYR A 157 -5.13 -6.58 -23.14
N LEU A 158 -5.03 -5.62 -24.07
CA LEU A 158 -5.70 -5.72 -25.38
C LEU A 158 -5.22 -6.90 -26.22
N LYS A 159 -4.02 -7.44 -25.94
CA LYS A 159 -3.50 -8.67 -26.57
C LYS A 159 -3.88 -9.95 -25.81
N ASN A 160 -4.71 -9.85 -24.76
CA ASN A 160 -5.08 -10.96 -23.87
C ASN A 160 -3.85 -11.69 -23.26
N ASN A 161 -2.80 -10.94 -22.94
CA ASN A 161 -1.55 -11.52 -22.45
C ASN A 161 -1.59 -11.89 -20.95
N PHE A 162 -2.63 -11.48 -20.22
CA PHE A 162 -2.82 -11.83 -18.81
C PHE A 162 -4.28 -11.71 -18.38
N HIS A 163 -4.63 -12.37 -17.30
CA HIS A 163 -5.94 -12.35 -16.68
C HIS A 163 -6.13 -11.12 -15.77
N ILE A 164 -7.26 -10.44 -15.86
CA ILE A 164 -7.71 -9.45 -14.90
C ILE A 164 -8.69 -10.12 -13.94
N LEU A 165 -8.44 -9.97 -12.63
CA LEU A 165 -9.30 -10.56 -11.62
C LEU A 165 -10.76 -10.08 -11.76
N SER A 166 -11.68 -11.01 -11.74
CA SER A 166 -13.10 -10.71 -11.50
C SER A 166 -13.28 -10.18 -10.07
N LYS A 167 -14.43 -9.56 -9.81
CA LYS A 167 -14.75 -9.08 -8.46
C LYS A 167 -14.76 -10.24 -7.45
N GLU A 168 -15.32 -11.37 -7.82
CA GLU A 168 -15.43 -12.57 -7.00
C GLU A 168 -14.06 -13.17 -6.68
N GLU A 169 -13.15 -13.26 -7.66
CA GLU A 169 -11.77 -13.70 -7.44
C GLU A 169 -11.04 -12.77 -6.48
N TYR A 170 -11.18 -11.45 -6.68
CA TYR A 170 -10.56 -10.46 -5.82
C TYR A 170 -11.05 -10.58 -4.37
N ILE A 171 -12.38 -10.68 -4.16
CA ILE A 171 -12.97 -10.85 -2.83
C ILE A 171 -12.44 -12.11 -2.16
N ASN A 172 -12.39 -13.23 -2.88
CA ASN A 172 -11.89 -14.50 -2.36
C ASN A 172 -10.43 -14.38 -1.90
N ILE A 173 -9.58 -13.77 -2.71
CA ILE A 173 -8.15 -13.56 -2.38
C ILE A 173 -8.00 -12.66 -1.16
N VAL A 174 -8.72 -11.54 -1.10
CA VAL A 174 -8.63 -10.60 0.02
C VAL A 174 -9.11 -11.24 1.32
N CYS A 175 -10.23 -11.97 1.31
CA CYS A 175 -10.70 -12.69 2.49
C CYS A 175 -9.62 -13.66 3.01
N GLU A 176 -8.99 -14.43 2.12
CA GLU A 176 -7.92 -15.34 2.51
C GLU A 176 -6.66 -14.61 2.98
N GLN A 177 -6.29 -13.48 2.37
CA GLN A 177 -5.17 -12.66 2.83
C GLN A 177 -5.41 -12.14 4.25
N LEU A 178 -6.62 -11.70 4.57
CA LEU A 178 -6.99 -11.18 5.89
C LEU A 178 -6.82 -12.26 6.98
N GLU A 179 -7.13 -13.53 6.70
CA GLU A 179 -6.90 -14.62 7.65
C GLU A 179 -5.41 -14.78 8.05
N TYR A 180 -4.48 -14.38 7.17
CA TYR A 180 -3.03 -14.47 7.43
C TYR A 180 -2.38 -13.17 7.91
N LEU A 181 -3.14 -12.09 8.07
CA LEU A 181 -2.65 -10.82 8.59
C LEU A 181 -3.02 -10.70 10.07
N ASN A 182 -2.02 -10.56 10.95
CA ASN A 182 -2.22 -10.41 12.39
C ASN A 182 -3.26 -9.31 12.69
N GLU A 183 -4.08 -9.50 13.72
CA GLU A 183 -5.13 -8.56 14.14
C GLU A 183 -4.61 -7.16 14.48
N ASN A 184 -3.34 -7.04 14.87
CA ASN A 184 -2.69 -5.77 15.17
C ASN A 184 -2.26 -4.98 13.92
N ILE A 185 -2.25 -5.59 12.74
CA ILE A 185 -1.94 -4.89 11.47
C ILE A 185 -3.17 -4.10 11.03
N ILE A 186 -3.03 -2.79 10.95
CA ILE A 186 -4.14 -1.91 10.54
C ILE A 186 -4.39 -2.05 9.03
N ILE A 187 -5.60 -2.46 8.68
CA ILE A 187 -6.04 -2.52 7.28
C ILE A 187 -6.46 -1.12 6.82
N MET A 188 -5.54 -0.38 6.22
CA MET A 188 -5.76 1.01 5.85
C MET A 188 -6.55 1.16 4.54
N ARG A 189 -6.45 0.18 3.66
CA ARG A 189 -7.15 0.17 2.37
C ARG A 189 -7.25 -1.25 1.82
N ILE A 190 -8.40 -1.55 1.21
CA ILE A 190 -8.65 -2.84 0.52
C ILE A 190 -9.08 -2.63 -0.93
N THR A 191 -9.14 -1.39 -1.43
CA THR A 191 -9.59 -1.07 -2.79
C THR A 191 -8.70 -0.01 -3.42
N GLY A 192 -8.77 0.14 -4.75
CA GLY A 192 -8.18 1.26 -5.48
C GLY A 192 -9.18 2.40 -5.74
N ASP A 193 -8.66 3.54 -6.12
CA ASP A 193 -9.44 4.71 -6.54
C ASP A 193 -8.96 5.18 -7.93
N PRO A 194 -9.29 4.49 -9.03
CA PRO A 194 -8.91 4.91 -10.38
C PRO A 194 -9.71 6.15 -10.79
N VAL A 195 -9.11 6.94 -11.67
CA VAL A 195 -9.84 8.01 -12.38
C VAL A 195 -10.76 7.33 -13.40
N LYS A 196 -12.07 7.55 -13.29
CA LYS A 196 -13.09 6.87 -14.08
C LYS A 196 -12.86 7.00 -15.58
N GLU A 197 -12.46 8.18 -16.03
CA GLU A 197 -12.25 8.52 -17.43
C GLU A 197 -11.02 7.83 -18.03
N GLU A 198 -10.08 7.42 -17.17
CA GLU A 198 -8.83 6.76 -17.55
C GLU A 198 -8.92 5.23 -17.44
N LEU A 199 -9.85 4.72 -16.64
CA LEU A 199 -9.98 3.30 -16.37
C LEU A 199 -10.46 2.53 -17.61
N ILE A 200 -9.74 1.44 -17.94
CA ILE A 200 -10.14 0.46 -18.96
C ILE A 200 -10.72 -0.79 -18.29
N ALA A 201 -10.04 -1.32 -17.28
CA ALA A 201 -10.44 -2.54 -16.56
C ALA A 201 -9.82 -2.58 -15.15
N PRO A 202 -10.46 -3.25 -14.21
CA PRO A 202 -11.83 -3.79 -14.27
C PRO A 202 -12.88 -2.71 -13.93
N ASP A 203 -14.05 -2.81 -14.53
CA ASP A 203 -15.14 -1.84 -14.35
C ASP A 203 -15.82 -1.91 -12.97
N TRP A 204 -15.81 -3.10 -12.33
CA TRP A 204 -16.37 -3.30 -11.00
C TRP A 204 -15.68 -2.45 -9.92
N LEU A 205 -14.45 -2.00 -10.16
CA LEU A 205 -13.68 -1.15 -9.24
C LEU A 205 -14.33 0.22 -9.02
N LEU A 206 -15.10 0.73 -9.97
CA LEU A 206 -15.86 1.98 -9.82
C LEU A 206 -16.95 1.92 -8.72
N LYS A 207 -17.27 0.73 -8.24
CA LYS A 207 -18.25 0.49 -7.17
C LYS A 207 -17.56 0.05 -5.86
N LYS A 208 -16.54 0.75 -5.43
CA LYS A 208 -15.69 0.35 -4.29
C LYS A 208 -16.46 -0.01 -3.02
N PHE A 209 -17.52 0.73 -2.67
CA PHE A 209 -18.34 0.39 -1.50
C PHE A 209 -19.09 -0.94 -1.63
N VAL A 210 -19.44 -1.33 -2.86
CA VAL A 210 -20.02 -2.66 -3.09
C VAL A 210 -18.98 -3.73 -2.83
N VAL A 211 -17.74 -3.52 -3.28
CA VAL A 211 -16.64 -4.47 -3.05
C VAL A 211 -16.35 -4.62 -1.55
N LEU A 212 -16.26 -3.52 -0.81
CA LEU A 212 -16.05 -3.55 0.65
C LEU A 212 -17.16 -4.33 1.36
N ASN A 213 -18.44 -4.02 1.06
CA ASN A 213 -19.58 -4.72 1.64
C ASN A 213 -19.61 -6.21 1.27
N ASP A 214 -19.18 -6.57 0.06
CA ASP A 214 -19.16 -7.96 -0.39
C ASP A 214 -18.02 -8.74 0.28
N ILE A 215 -16.87 -8.09 0.58
CA ILE A 215 -15.80 -8.68 1.40
C ILE A 215 -16.32 -8.98 2.81
N ASP A 216 -16.97 -8.01 3.47
CA ASP A 216 -17.53 -8.19 4.80
C ASP A 216 -18.55 -9.36 4.84
N LYS A 217 -19.45 -9.40 3.86
CA LYS A 217 -20.43 -10.50 3.73
C LYS A 217 -19.77 -11.85 3.53
N GLU A 218 -18.73 -11.91 2.70
CA GLU A 218 -18.04 -13.17 2.42
C GLU A 218 -17.26 -13.66 3.65
N MET A 219 -16.63 -12.75 4.41
CA MET A 219 -16.00 -13.09 5.69
C MET A 219 -17.01 -13.66 6.70
N VAL A 220 -18.16 -12.98 6.85
CA VAL A 220 -19.25 -13.49 7.72
C VAL A 220 -19.74 -14.86 7.26
N LYS A 221 -20.00 -15.03 5.97
CA LYS A 221 -20.47 -16.31 5.38
C LYS A 221 -19.48 -17.46 5.63
N ARG A 222 -18.17 -17.18 5.57
CA ARG A 222 -17.11 -18.17 5.84
C ARG A 222 -16.84 -18.36 7.32
N ASN A 223 -17.40 -17.50 8.17
CA ASN A 223 -17.10 -17.43 9.61
C ASN A 223 -15.60 -17.28 9.89
N ILE A 224 -14.95 -16.34 9.17
CA ILE A 224 -13.53 -16.01 9.27
C ILE A 224 -13.33 -14.57 9.72
N TYR A 225 -12.16 -14.27 10.30
CA TYR A 225 -11.77 -12.93 10.74
C TYR A 225 -10.28 -12.66 10.44
N GLN A 226 -9.87 -11.41 10.58
CA GLN A 226 -8.47 -11.05 10.42
C GLN A 226 -7.61 -11.77 11.46
N GLY A 227 -6.56 -12.45 11.01
CA GLY A 227 -5.65 -13.19 11.88
C GLY A 227 -6.08 -14.61 12.24
N ASP A 228 -7.20 -15.10 11.72
CA ASP A 228 -7.75 -16.43 12.02
C ASP A 228 -6.75 -17.59 11.78
N LYS A 229 -5.79 -17.40 10.87
CA LYS A 229 -4.71 -18.35 10.54
C LYS A 229 -3.33 -17.90 11.02
N VAL A 230 -3.24 -16.90 11.86
CA VAL A 230 -1.98 -16.46 12.48
C VAL A 230 -1.82 -17.16 13.81
N ASN A 231 -0.76 -17.98 13.95
CA ASN A 231 -0.41 -18.69 15.18
C ASN A 231 0.47 -17.83 16.10
#